data_d95de063117cfa56da4b38c1485d52b5
#
_entry.id   d95de063117cfa56da4b38c1485d52b5
#
_cell.length_a   1.000
_cell.length_b   1.000
_cell.length_c   1.000
_cell.angle_alpha   90.00
_cell.angle_beta   90.00
_cell.angle_gamma   90.00
#
_symmetry.space_group_name_H-M   'P 1'
#
loop_
_entity.id
_entity.type
_entity.pdbx_description
1 polymer ?
#
loop_
_entity_poly.entity_id
_entity_poly.type
_entity_poly.pdbx_seq_one_letter_code
_entity_poly.pdbx_strand_id
1 'polypeptide(L)'
;FVFETTAAENGLDTIRNFETADTDVLDLDAIITGGEYNTAGTAIADGSTGAIALADVNNQFVYFQVADVSSASIDEASLFAAGAEFAAEGTDAGIEFILAVGEASGTDGVNLYQVTDGAGEDDMSITQIASVENNSLADILTANLDVT
;
A
#
# COMPACT_ATOMS: atom_id res chain seq x y z
N PHE A 1 3.59 3.11 15.64
CA PHE A 1 3.28 4.25 14.74
C PHE A 1 1.80 4.19 14.43
N VAL A 2 1.05 5.22 14.79
CA VAL A 2 -0.40 5.32 14.64
C VAL A 2 -0.71 6.27 13.50
N PHE A 3 -1.57 5.84 12.60
CA PHE A 3 -2.03 6.64 11.47
C PHE A 3 -3.44 7.18 11.71
N GLU A 4 -3.71 8.36 11.16
CA GLU A 4 -5.03 8.99 11.20
C GLU A 4 -5.89 8.54 10.00
N THR A 5 -7.18 8.83 10.06
CA THR A 5 -8.17 8.34 9.09
C THR A 5 -7.90 8.76 7.64
N THR A 6 -7.30 9.93 7.42
CA THR A 6 -7.06 10.44 6.07
C THR A 6 -5.60 10.75 5.80
N ALA A 7 -5.19 10.63 4.54
CA ALA A 7 -3.85 11.02 4.12
C ALA A 7 -3.52 12.50 4.42
N ALA A 8 -4.52 13.37 4.41
CA ALA A 8 -4.34 14.78 4.73
C ALA A 8 -4.02 15.02 6.22
N GLU A 9 -4.54 14.19 7.12
CA GLU A 9 -4.26 14.24 8.55
C GLU A 9 -2.90 13.62 8.86
N ASN A 10 -2.54 12.52 8.19
CA ASN A 10 -1.23 11.88 8.36
C ASN A 10 -0.09 12.78 7.85
N GLY A 11 -0.31 13.50 6.75
CA GLY A 11 0.78 14.15 6.05
C GLY A 11 1.75 13.12 5.45
N LEU A 12 3.02 13.48 5.34
CA LEU A 12 4.08 12.56 4.93
C LEU A 12 5.02 12.30 6.10
N ASP A 13 4.87 11.16 6.73
CA ASP A 13 5.72 10.73 7.83
C ASP A 13 6.99 10.02 7.35
N THR A 14 8.08 10.19 8.08
CA THR A 14 9.31 9.41 7.89
C THR A 14 9.56 8.56 9.13
N ILE A 15 9.42 7.26 8.98
CA ILE A 15 9.63 6.28 10.05
C ILE A 15 11.08 5.77 9.94
N ARG A 16 11.86 6.04 10.97
CA ARG A 16 13.26 5.64 11.05
C ARG A 16 13.46 4.60 12.13
N ASN A 17 14.41 3.71 11.88
CA ASN A 17 14.77 2.63 12.81
C ASN A 17 13.55 1.75 13.17
N PHE A 18 12.70 1.46 12.18
CA PHE A 18 11.63 0.49 12.34
C PHE A 18 12.25 -0.91 12.48
N GLU A 19 12.09 -1.49 13.66
CA GLU A 19 12.69 -2.77 14.00
C GLU A 19 11.63 -3.88 14.05
N THR A 20 11.57 -4.67 13.01
CA THR A 20 10.59 -5.76 12.88
C THR A 20 10.75 -6.85 13.92
N ALA A 21 11.97 -7.01 14.46
CA ALA A 21 12.26 -7.99 15.50
C ALA A 21 11.84 -7.54 16.91
N ASP A 22 11.66 -6.24 17.14
CA ASP A 22 11.51 -5.63 18.46
C ASP A 22 10.11 -5.11 18.80
N THR A 23 9.10 -5.48 18.02
CA THR A 23 7.70 -5.10 18.29
C THR A 23 7.25 -3.70 17.85
N ASP A 24 7.98 -3.07 16.92
CA ASP A 24 7.44 -1.89 16.26
C ASP A 24 6.20 -2.28 15.43
N VAL A 25 5.15 -1.48 15.51
CA VAL A 25 3.87 -1.74 14.86
C VAL A 25 3.45 -0.52 14.05
N LEU A 26 2.95 -0.77 12.85
CA LEU A 26 2.19 0.20 12.06
C LEU A 26 0.71 -0.02 12.40
N ASP A 27 0.14 0.90 13.14
CA ASP A 27 -1.26 0.89 13.53
C ASP A 27 -2.07 1.64 12.45
N LEU A 28 -2.81 0.89 11.68
CA LEU A 28 -3.57 1.35 10.52
C LEU A 28 -5.09 1.26 10.73
N ASP A 29 -5.52 0.96 11.95
CA ASP A 29 -6.94 0.79 12.32
C ASP A 29 -7.84 1.94 11.88
N ALA A 30 -7.31 3.16 11.91
CA ALA A 30 -8.06 4.34 11.54
C ALA A 30 -8.29 4.43 10.02
N ILE A 31 -7.45 3.79 9.20
CA ILE A 31 -7.55 3.81 7.73
C ILE A 31 -8.28 2.56 7.25
N ILE A 32 -7.85 1.39 7.70
CA ILE A 32 -8.37 0.10 7.23
C ILE A 32 -9.16 -0.55 8.36
N THR A 33 -10.47 -0.42 8.35
CA THR A 33 -11.32 -0.97 9.40
C THR A 33 -11.75 -2.40 9.08
N GLY A 34 -11.37 -3.34 9.95
CA GLY A 34 -11.71 -4.76 9.79
C GLY A 34 -11.04 -5.41 8.60
N GLY A 35 -9.92 -4.85 8.20
CA GLY A 35 -9.17 -5.29 7.03
C GLY A 35 -8.48 -6.64 7.26
N GLU A 36 -8.39 -7.38 6.18
CA GLU A 36 -7.50 -8.53 6.10
C GLU A 36 -6.20 -8.09 5.43
N TYR A 37 -5.09 -8.62 5.89
CA TYR A 37 -3.83 -8.49 5.17
C TYR A 37 -3.95 -9.22 3.84
N ASN A 38 -3.20 -8.81 2.84
CA ASN A 38 -2.93 -9.68 1.71
C ASN A 38 -2.17 -10.91 2.27
N THR A 39 -2.96 -11.87 2.75
CA THR A 39 -2.50 -13.02 3.53
C THR A 39 -1.62 -13.98 2.74
N ALA A 40 -1.53 -13.79 1.43
CA ALA A 40 -0.64 -14.62 0.62
C ALA A 40 0.84 -14.32 0.86
N GLY A 41 1.18 -13.22 1.53
CA GLY A 41 2.58 -12.85 1.77
C GLY A 41 3.40 -12.63 0.50
N THR A 42 2.74 -12.62 -0.65
CA THR A 42 3.38 -12.47 -1.95
C THR A 42 3.11 -11.07 -2.44
N ALA A 43 4.16 -10.28 -2.57
CA ALA A 43 4.06 -8.98 -3.18
C ALA A 43 3.58 -9.09 -4.63
N ILE A 44 2.71 -8.18 -5.04
CA ILE A 44 2.37 -7.99 -6.45
C ILE A 44 3.62 -7.40 -7.10
N ALA A 45 4.13 -8.03 -8.14
CA ALA A 45 5.31 -7.52 -8.83
C ALA A 45 4.92 -6.53 -9.92
N ASP A 46 5.66 -5.42 -10.02
CA ASP A 46 5.57 -4.49 -11.13
C ASP A 46 5.72 -5.24 -12.46
N GLY A 47 4.83 -4.99 -13.41
CA GLY A 47 4.74 -5.69 -14.69
C GLY A 47 4.09 -7.07 -14.62
N SER A 48 3.45 -7.45 -13.51
CA SER A 48 2.68 -8.70 -13.43
C SER A 48 1.48 -8.65 -14.39
N THR A 49 1.24 -9.78 -15.05
CA THR A 49 0.15 -9.88 -16.03
C THR A 49 -1.07 -10.56 -15.41
N GLY A 50 -1.96 -9.83 -14.89
CA GLY A 50 -3.19 -10.36 -14.30
C GLY A 50 -3.76 -9.34 -13.36
N ALA A 51 -4.65 -8.53 -13.88
CA ALA A 51 -5.26 -7.47 -13.11
C ALA A 51 -5.96 -8.04 -11.87
N ILE A 52 -5.56 -7.54 -10.71
CA ILE A 52 -6.20 -7.84 -9.44
C ILE A 52 -7.45 -6.98 -9.35
N ALA A 53 -8.59 -7.61 -9.07
CA ALA A 53 -9.83 -6.86 -8.93
C ALA A 53 -9.76 -5.94 -7.70
N LEU A 54 -10.22 -4.69 -7.85
CA LEU A 54 -10.20 -3.71 -6.75
C LEU A 54 -11.00 -4.20 -5.54
N ALA A 55 -12.09 -4.93 -5.75
CA ALA A 55 -12.86 -5.54 -4.68
C ALA A 55 -12.05 -6.52 -3.82
N ASP A 56 -11.03 -7.16 -4.40
CA ASP A 56 -10.19 -8.13 -3.71
C ASP A 56 -9.12 -7.47 -2.82
N VAL A 57 -8.88 -6.17 -2.99
CA VAL A 57 -7.91 -5.40 -2.20
C VAL A 57 -8.57 -4.37 -1.28
N ASN A 58 -9.89 -4.24 -1.34
CA ASN A 58 -10.62 -3.32 -0.48
C ASN A 58 -10.41 -3.64 1.00
N ASN A 59 -10.12 -2.61 1.81
CA ASN A 59 -9.77 -2.73 3.22
C ASN A 59 -8.56 -3.64 3.48
N GLN A 60 -7.56 -3.65 2.59
CA GLN A 60 -6.39 -4.50 2.76
C GLN A 60 -5.08 -3.72 2.81
N PHE A 61 -4.06 -4.36 3.36
CA PHE A 61 -2.67 -3.95 3.23
C PHE A 61 -2.04 -4.74 2.10
N VAL A 62 -1.69 -4.06 1.02
CA VAL A 62 -1.22 -4.67 -0.23
C VAL A 62 0.26 -4.40 -0.42
N TYR A 63 1.05 -5.45 -0.65
CA TYR A 63 2.48 -5.33 -0.98
C TYR A 63 2.64 -5.21 -2.49
N PHE A 64 3.32 -4.15 -2.93
CA PHE A 64 3.67 -3.91 -4.33
C PHE A 64 5.18 -3.89 -4.48
N GLN A 65 5.71 -4.93 -5.13
CA GLN A 65 7.14 -5.09 -5.34
C GLN A 65 7.59 -4.35 -6.59
N VAL A 66 8.54 -3.48 -6.43
CA VAL A 66 9.21 -2.76 -7.52
C VAL A 66 10.69 -3.10 -7.55
N ALA A 67 11.35 -2.81 -8.67
CA ALA A 67 12.79 -3.01 -8.80
C ALA A 67 13.62 -1.89 -8.13
N ASP A 68 13.03 -0.70 -8.03
CA ASP A 68 13.66 0.48 -7.43
C ASP A 68 12.54 1.44 -7.01
N VAL A 69 12.43 1.66 -5.70
CA VAL A 69 11.39 2.52 -5.11
C VAL A 69 11.49 3.97 -5.60
N SER A 70 12.70 4.46 -5.85
CA SER A 70 12.92 5.84 -6.25
C SER A 70 12.47 6.16 -7.68
N SER A 71 12.35 5.14 -8.51
CA SER A 71 11.97 5.27 -9.93
C SER A 71 10.57 4.73 -10.24
N ALA A 72 9.89 4.12 -9.27
CA ALA A 72 8.57 3.58 -9.46
C ALA A 72 7.52 4.67 -9.70
N SER A 73 6.71 4.52 -10.75
CA SER A 73 5.54 5.37 -10.98
C SER A 73 4.35 4.82 -10.21
N ILE A 74 3.97 5.53 -9.15
CA ILE A 74 2.85 5.16 -8.30
C ILE A 74 1.75 6.20 -8.53
N ASP A 75 1.04 6.01 -9.62
CA ASP A 75 -0.07 6.86 -10.06
C ASP A 75 -1.18 6.01 -10.70
N GLU A 76 -2.34 6.60 -10.86
CA GLU A 76 -3.53 5.95 -11.42
C GLU A 76 -3.24 5.35 -12.81
N ALA A 77 -2.62 6.12 -13.69
CA ALA A 77 -2.34 5.68 -15.07
C ALA A 77 -1.38 4.48 -15.13
N SER A 78 -0.49 4.33 -14.15
CA SER A 78 0.45 3.23 -14.08
C SER A 78 -0.16 1.98 -13.47
N LEU A 79 -0.95 2.13 -12.40
CA LEU A 79 -1.43 1.01 -11.60
C LEU A 79 -2.80 0.48 -12.03
N PHE A 80 -3.68 1.35 -12.56
CA PHE A 80 -5.09 1.03 -12.84
C PHE A 80 -5.47 1.12 -14.33
N ALA A 81 -4.51 1.36 -15.20
CA ALA A 81 -4.76 1.34 -16.65
C ALA A 81 -5.06 -0.08 -17.16
N ALA A 82 -5.63 -0.17 -18.35
CA ALA A 82 -5.87 -1.46 -18.99
C ALA A 82 -4.56 -2.23 -19.20
N GLY A 83 -4.44 -3.38 -18.54
CA GLY A 83 -3.27 -4.25 -18.59
C GLY A 83 -2.22 -3.95 -17.50
N ALA A 84 -2.50 -3.03 -16.58
CA ALA A 84 -1.71 -2.81 -15.38
C ALA A 84 -1.94 -3.90 -14.32
N GLU A 85 -1.31 -3.75 -13.15
CA GLU A 85 -1.32 -4.73 -12.07
C GLU A 85 -2.67 -4.86 -11.41
N PHE A 86 -3.41 -3.76 -11.29
CA PHE A 86 -4.79 -3.75 -10.82
C PHE A 86 -5.76 -3.70 -11.99
N ALA A 87 -6.99 -4.15 -11.75
CA ALA A 87 -8.06 -3.96 -12.72
C ALA A 87 -8.26 -2.46 -12.98
N ALA A 88 -8.60 -2.13 -14.22
CA ALA A 88 -8.98 -0.77 -14.53
C ALA A 88 -10.13 -0.34 -13.61
N GLU A 89 -10.03 0.89 -13.16
CA GLU A 89 -11.09 1.53 -12.40
C GLU A 89 -12.42 1.41 -13.14
N GLY A 90 -13.47 1.13 -12.39
CA GLY A 90 -14.84 1.04 -12.88
C GLY A 90 -15.72 2.07 -12.19
N THR A 91 -16.98 1.75 -12.02
CA THR A 91 -17.94 2.56 -11.27
C THR A 91 -18.08 2.10 -9.81
N ASP A 92 -17.12 1.34 -9.33
CA ASP A 92 -17.11 0.80 -7.97
C ASP A 92 -16.66 1.90 -7.01
N ALA A 93 -17.54 2.40 -6.18
CA ALA A 93 -17.24 3.43 -5.20
C ALA A 93 -16.87 2.84 -3.84
N GLY A 94 -16.00 3.53 -3.13
CA GLY A 94 -15.70 3.24 -1.72
C GLY A 94 -14.64 2.15 -1.51
N ILE A 95 -13.81 1.91 -2.49
CA ILE A 95 -12.61 1.08 -2.33
C ILE A 95 -11.57 1.91 -1.57
N GLU A 96 -10.98 1.31 -0.55
CA GLU A 96 -9.88 1.89 0.21
C GLU A 96 -8.90 0.81 0.62
N PHE A 97 -7.61 1.06 0.43
CA PHE A 97 -6.56 0.13 0.87
C PHE A 97 -5.23 0.86 1.08
N ILE A 98 -4.31 0.20 1.77
CA ILE A 98 -2.93 0.66 1.90
C ILE A 98 -2.04 -0.10 0.92
N LEU A 99 -1.31 0.63 0.11
CA LEU A 99 -0.32 0.11 -0.82
C LEU A 99 1.08 0.34 -0.23
N ALA A 100 1.77 -0.74 0.10
CA ALA A 100 3.16 -0.71 0.53
C ALA A 100 4.06 -0.99 -0.68
N VAL A 101 4.79 0.01 -1.12
CA VAL A 101 5.68 -0.07 -2.28
C VAL A 101 7.11 -0.20 -1.83
N GLY A 102 7.78 -1.26 -2.25
CA GLY A 102 9.15 -1.52 -1.85
C GLY A 102 9.83 -2.57 -2.71
N GLU A 103 11.13 -2.74 -2.52
CA GLU A 103 11.86 -3.88 -3.05
C GLU A 103 11.56 -5.14 -2.23
N ALA A 104 11.71 -6.32 -2.85
CA ALA A 104 11.51 -7.59 -2.16
C ALA A 104 12.49 -7.76 -0.99
N SER A 105 13.71 -7.26 -1.18
CA SER A 105 14.78 -7.28 -0.17
C SER A 105 15.71 -6.10 -0.43
N GLY A 106 16.29 -5.54 0.60
CA GLY A 106 17.17 -4.38 0.47
C GLY A 106 16.99 -3.41 1.63
N THR A 107 17.48 -2.20 1.44
CA THR A 107 17.43 -1.14 2.46
C THR A 107 16.94 0.20 1.89
N ASP A 108 16.35 0.18 0.69
CA ASP A 108 15.94 1.41 -0.01
C ASP A 108 14.64 2.00 0.57
N GLY A 109 14.03 1.26 1.50
CA GLY A 109 12.84 1.67 2.21
C GLY A 109 11.55 1.16 1.60
N VAL A 110 10.47 1.38 2.32
CA VAL A 110 9.10 1.06 1.89
C VAL A 110 8.26 2.33 2.00
N ASN A 111 7.63 2.70 0.90
CA ASN A 111 6.67 3.81 0.87
C ASN A 111 5.25 3.28 1.07
N LEU A 112 4.49 3.94 1.95
CA LEU A 112 3.10 3.62 2.22
C LEU A 112 2.20 4.65 1.57
N TYR A 113 1.20 4.19 0.85
CA TYR A 113 0.20 5.01 0.18
C TYR A 113 -1.20 4.63 0.65
N GLN A 114 -2.00 5.61 0.99
CA GLN A 114 -3.45 5.44 1.08
C GLN A 114 -4.01 5.56 -0.34
N VAL A 115 -4.76 4.55 -0.76
CA VAL A 115 -5.45 4.51 -2.05
C VAL A 115 -6.95 4.53 -1.77
N THR A 116 -7.65 5.47 -2.36
CA THR A 116 -9.11 5.58 -2.24
C THR A 116 -9.73 5.77 -3.61
N ASP A 117 -10.85 5.11 -3.82
CA ASP A 117 -11.65 5.20 -5.04
C ASP A 117 -12.93 6.00 -4.75
N GLY A 118 -13.21 6.99 -5.57
CA GLY A 118 -14.44 7.79 -5.51
C GLY A 118 -15.62 7.09 -6.18
N ALA A 119 -16.55 7.87 -6.70
CA ALA A 119 -17.78 7.34 -7.31
C ALA A 119 -17.81 7.45 -8.84
N GLY A 120 -16.74 7.92 -9.46
CA GLY A 120 -16.61 8.15 -10.88
C GLY A 120 -15.67 7.18 -11.59
N GLU A 121 -15.52 7.32 -12.88
CA GLU A 121 -14.38 6.78 -13.62
C GLU A 121 -13.24 7.82 -13.52
N ASP A 122 -12.01 7.39 -13.38
CA ASP A 122 -10.81 8.23 -13.27
C ASP A 122 -10.80 9.16 -12.02
N ASP A 123 -11.24 8.68 -10.86
CA ASP A 123 -11.22 9.44 -9.60
C ASP A 123 -10.46 8.76 -8.45
N MET A 124 -9.57 7.84 -8.80
CA MET A 124 -8.66 7.20 -7.86
C MET A 124 -7.70 8.22 -7.24
N SER A 125 -7.59 8.22 -5.94
CA SER A 125 -6.63 9.05 -5.21
C SER A 125 -5.55 8.17 -4.60
N ILE A 126 -4.28 8.45 -4.93
CA ILE A 126 -3.12 7.74 -4.40
C ILE A 126 -2.25 8.76 -3.68
N THR A 127 -2.22 8.70 -2.37
CA THR A 127 -1.50 9.66 -1.55
C THR A 127 -0.49 8.97 -0.65
N GLN A 128 0.78 9.34 -0.78
CA GLN A 128 1.82 8.84 0.11
C GLN A 128 1.60 9.38 1.53
N ILE A 129 1.55 8.48 2.51
CA ILE A 129 1.34 8.79 3.92
C ILE A 129 2.59 8.57 4.77
N ALA A 130 3.47 7.66 4.37
CA ALA A 130 4.71 7.43 5.09
C ALA A 130 5.83 6.87 4.20
N SER A 131 7.05 6.98 4.72
CA SER A 131 8.21 6.25 4.24
C SER A 131 8.90 5.56 5.41
N VAL A 132 9.08 4.25 5.33
CA VAL A 132 9.80 3.44 6.33
C VAL A 132 11.21 3.24 5.81
N GLU A 133 12.18 3.95 6.38
CA GLU A 133 13.57 3.95 5.93
C GLU A 133 14.30 2.65 6.31
N ASN A 134 15.21 2.22 5.45
CA ASN A 134 16.11 1.07 5.67
C ASN A 134 15.41 -0.29 5.83
N ASN A 135 14.20 -0.42 5.33
CA ASN A 135 13.44 -1.65 5.33
C ASN A 135 13.11 -2.08 3.89
N SER A 136 12.80 -3.36 3.72
CA SER A 136 12.23 -3.93 2.50
C SER A 136 10.79 -4.40 2.75
N LEU A 137 10.09 -4.82 1.69
CA LEU A 137 8.77 -5.44 1.86
C LEU A 137 8.83 -6.71 2.71
N ALA A 138 9.94 -7.47 2.64
CA ALA A 138 10.12 -8.67 3.46
C ALA A 138 10.28 -8.34 4.96
N ASP A 139 10.70 -7.14 5.28
CA ASP A 139 10.85 -6.69 6.68
C ASP A 139 9.52 -6.23 7.28
N ILE A 140 8.59 -5.72 6.46
CA ILE A 140 7.25 -5.32 6.90
C ILE A 140 6.35 -6.56 6.96
N LEU A 141 6.38 -7.27 8.06
CA LEU A 141 5.63 -8.51 8.25
C LEU A 141 4.23 -8.23 8.84
N THR A 142 3.33 -9.18 8.64
CA THR A 142 1.97 -9.11 9.21
C THR A 142 1.96 -8.93 10.73
N ALA A 143 2.99 -9.43 11.43
CA ALA A 143 3.14 -9.23 12.88
C ALA A 143 3.43 -7.77 13.30
N ASN A 144 3.82 -6.93 12.35
CA ASN A 144 4.14 -5.53 12.56
C ASN A 144 3.00 -4.59 12.12
N LEU A 145 1.86 -5.15 11.71
CA LEU A 145 0.70 -4.40 11.26
C LEU A 145 -0.45 -4.59 12.27
N ASP A 146 -1.10 -3.50 12.65
CA ASP A 146 -2.34 -3.51 13.41
C ASP A 146 -3.45 -2.90 12.55
N VAL A 147 -4.50 -3.69 12.29
CA VAL A 147 -5.66 -3.35 11.43
C VAL A 147 -6.96 -3.93 12.02
N THR A 148 -7.12 -3.90 13.35
CA THR A 148 -8.27 -4.52 14.05
C THR A 148 -9.51 -3.59 14.19
#